data_533a3dcca40b431863f696a9beaf93cd
#
_entry.id   533a3dcca40b431863f696a9beaf93cd
#
_cell.length_a   1.000
_cell.length_b   1.000
_cell.length_c   1.000
_cell.angle_alpha   90.00
_cell.angle_beta   90.00
_cell.angle_gamma   90.00
#
_symmetry.space_group_name_H-M   'P 1'
#
loop_
_entity.id
_entity.type
_entity.pdbx_description
1 polymer ?
#
loop_
_entity_poly.entity_id
_entity_poly.type
_entity_poly.pdbx_seq_one_letter_code
_entity_poly.pdbx_strand_id
1 'polypeptide(L)'
;MKSLRELFRIGYGPSSSHTMGPRSAAEQYKLRHPEAVRFCVTLYGSLAATGKGHLTDMAIKEVLGEQRTHIIWKPDVFLPFHPNGMKFEVEHSDGIVSDPWTVYSVGGGALAEEHDEKIASHEVYELDHLGDIMDWCAKRGVDYWNYVEACEGPEIWTYLAEVWEVMKSAVERGLEHEGVLPGELHLQRKAPRYYIKAKGYGANLQSRGLVFSYALAVSEENAGGGQIVTARCGSGCSIPYI
;
A
#
# COMPACT_ATOMS: atom_id res chain seq x y z
N MET A 1 -4.98 17.44 -11.43
CA MET A 1 -4.94 16.42 -10.33
C MET A 1 -4.56 15.04 -10.90
N LYS A 2 -4.03 14.16 -10.05
CA LYS A 2 -3.63 12.78 -10.42
C LYS A 2 -4.83 11.86 -10.60
N SER A 3 -4.63 10.76 -11.35
CA SER A 3 -5.63 9.70 -11.53
C SER A 3 -6.13 9.10 -10.21
N LEU A 4 -7.39 8.66 -10.18
CA LEU A 4 -7.95 7.86 -9.06
C LEU A 4 -7.21 6.53 -8.88
N ARG A 5 -6.56 6.02 -9.93
CA ARG A 5 -5.68 4.83 -9.83
C ARG A 5 -4.46 5.08 -8.95
N GLU A 6 -4.01 6.34 -8.85
CA GLU A 6 -2.93 6.70 -7.93
C GLU A 6 -3.44 7.01 -6.53
N LEU A 7 -4.71 7.38 -6.38
CA LEU A 7 -5.34 7.61 -5.10
C LEU A 7 -5.64 6.28 -4.39
N PHE A 8 -6.39 5.41 -5.03
CA PHE A 8 -6.75 4.10 -4.50
C PHE A 8 -5.77 3.05 -4.99
N ARG A 9 -4.97 2.49 -4.10
CA ARG A 9 -3.98 1.47 -4.43
C ARG A 9 -4.28 0.18 -3.71
N ILE A 10 -4.38 -0.90 -4.47
CA ILE A 10 -4.46 -2.27 -3.96
C ILE A 10 -3.05 -2.69 -3.53
N GLY A 11 -2.92 -3.23 -2.34
CA GLY A 11 -1.63 -3.68 -1.82
C GLY A 11 -1.74 -4.44 -0.51
N TYR A 12 -0.61 -4.64 0.15
CA TYR A 12 -0.52 -5.43 1.37
C TYR A 12 -0.04 -4.55 2.52
N GLY A 13 -0.70 -4.72 3.69
CA GLY A 13 -0.28 -4.04 4.91
C GLY A 13 1.07 -4.53 5.45
N PRO A 14 1.51 -3.97 6.58
CA PRO A 14 0.82 -2.94 7.36
C PRO A 14 1.12 -1.49 6.93
N SER A 15 2.06 -1.27 6.01
CA SER A 15 2.49 0.09 5.67
C SER A 15 2.68 0.29 4.16
N SER A 16 2.13 1.38 3.62
CA SER A 16 2.29 1.68 2.20
C SER A 16 3.75 2.03 1.84
N SER A 17 4.47 2.72 2.71
CA SER A 17 5.87 3.11 2.46
C SER A 17 6.89 2.06 2.91
N HIS A 18 6.59 1.28 3.95
CA HIS A 18 7.53 0.32 4.53
C HIS A 18 7.26 -1.13 4.12
N THR A 19 6.11 -1.42 3.54
CA THR A 19 5.73 -2.76 3.08
C THR A 19 5.45 -2.78 1.57
N MET A 20 4.47 -1.99 1.10
CA MET A 20 4.06 -1.99 -0.32
C MET A 20 5.17 -1.48 -1.24
N GLY A 21 5.83 -0.34 -0.89
CA GLY A 21 6.94 0.20 -1.67
C GLY A 21 8.09 -0.80 -1.83
N PRO A 22 8.66 -1.33 -0.74
CA PRO A 22 9.69 -2.37 -0.80
C PRO A 22 9.28 -3.64 -1.55
N ARG A 23 8.01 -4.10 -1.39
CA ARG A 23 7.47 -5.23 -2.15
C ARG A 23 7.47 -4.94 -3.65
N SER A 24 6.93 -3.80 -4.05
CA SER A 24 6.89 -3.38 -5.46
C SER A 24 8.29 -3.23 -6.06
N ALA A 25 9.26 -2.72 -5.29
CA ALA A 25 10.66 -2.64 -5.71
C ALA A 25 11.25 -4.05 -5.92
N ALA A 26 11.00 -4.96 -4.99
CA ALA A 26 11.43 -6.35 -5.10
C ALA A 26 10.83 -7.05 -6.33
N GLU A 27 9.55 -6.84 -6.63
CA GLU A 27 8.87 -7.36 -7.80
C GLU A 27 9.51 -6.85 -9.10
N GLN A 28 9.75 -5.54 -9.20
CA GLN A 28 10.41 -4.95 -10.35
C GLN A 28 11.85 -5.45 -10.54
N TYR A 29 12.60 -5.56 -9.44
CA TYR A 29 13.99 -6.05 -9.50
C TYR A 29 14.06 -7.52 -9.90
N LYS A 30 13.16 -8.36 -9.39
CA LYS A 30 13.03 -9.77 -9.77
C LYS A 30 12.74 -9.94 -11.27
N LEU A 31 11.85 -9.10 -11.82
CA LEU A 31 11.53 -9.12 -13.25
C LEU A 31 12.72 -8.73 -14.14
N ARG A 32 13.58 -7.82 -13.66
CA ARG A 32 14.81 -7.43 -14.36
C ARG A 32 15.90 -8.52 -14.31
N HIS A 33 15.87 -9.39 -13.29
CA HIS A 33 16.87 -10.41 -13.02
C HIS A 33 16.28 -11.80 -12.80
N PRO A 34 15.60 -12.39 -13.80
CA PRO A 34 14.90 -13.68 -13.65
C PRO A 34 15.85 -14.85 -13.33
N GLU A 35 17.11 -14.79 -13.80
CA GLU A 35 18.12 -15.83 -13.61
C GLU A 35 18.95 -15.66 -12.32
N ALA A 36 18.65 -14.65 -11.51
CA ALA A 36 19.39 -14.41 -10.27
C ALA A 36 19.28 -15.58 -9.31
N VAL A 37 20.41 -16.01 -8.74
CA VAL A 37 20.45 -17.10 -7.76
C VAL A 37 20.14 -16.58 -6.37
N ARG A 38 20.74 -15.46 -5.99
CA ARG A 38 20.56 -14.79 -4.70
C ARG A 38 20.44 -13.29 -4.87
N PHE A 39 19.84 -12.66 -3.87
CA PHE A 39 19.64 -11.22 -3.81
C PHE A 39 20.20 -10.66 -2.51
N CYS A 40 20.92 -9.54 -2.63
CA CYS A 40 21.34 -8.73 -1.49
C CYS A 40 20.53 -7.43 -1.47
N VAL A 41 19.83 -7.16 -0.37
CA VAL A 41 19.00 -5.96 -0.24
C VAL A 41 19.47 -5.16 0.96
N THR A 42 19.95 -3.95 0.72
CA THR A 42 20.31 -3.02 1.80
C THR A 42 19.20 -2.02 2.03
N LEU A 43 18.71 -1.96 3.25
CA LEU A 43 17.71 -0.99 3.70
C LEU A 43 18.40 0.12 4.47
N TYR A 44 17.98 1.38 4.23
CA TYR A 44 18.58 2.57 4.79
C TYR A 44 17.59 3.39 5.62
N GLY A 45 18.10 4.18 6.55
CA GLY A 45 17.37 5.17 7.32
C GLY A 45 16.07 4.64 7.93
N SER A 46 14.95 5.26 7.61
CA SER A 46 13.65 4.91 8.20
C SER A 46 13.20 3.48 7.87
N LEU A 47 13.45 2.98 6.66
CA LEU A 47 13.15 1.59 6.28
C LEU A 47 13.92 0.58 7.14
N ALA A 48 15.15 0.89 7.48
CA ALA A 48 15.97 0.02 8.33
C ALA A 48 15.59 0.15 9.81
N ALA A 49 15.31 1.37 10.28
CA ALA A 49 15.02 1.63 11.69
C ALA A 49 13.67 1.03 12.15
N THR A 50 12.65 1.06 11.30
CA THR A 50 11.29 0.62 11.65
C THR A 50 10.79 -0.57 10.83
N GLY A 51 11.57 -1.02 9.85
CA GLY A 51 11.16 -2.02 8.86
C GLY A 51 10.75 -3.37 9.44
N LYS A 52 11.39 -3.83 10.50
CA LYS A 52 11.01 -5.08 11.18
C LYS A 52 9.58 -5.01 11.74
N GLY A 53 9.22 -3.87 12.36
CA GLY A 53 7.86 -3.64 12.87
C GLY A 53 6.80 -3.49 11.77
N HIS A 54 7.22 -3.16 10.55
CA HIS A 54 6.36 -3.01 9.38
C HIS A 54 6.47 -4.18 8.39
N LEU A 55 7.08 -5.30 8.80
CA LEU A 55 7.23 -6.50 7.98
C LEU A 55 7.92 -6.25 6.62
N THR A 56 8.82 -5.27 6.56
CA THR A 56 9.54 -4.88 5.33
C THR A 56 10.36 -6.03 4.77
N ASP A 57 11.09 -6.72 5.64
CA ASP A 57 11.90 -7.89 5.28
C ASP A 57 11.02 -9.07 4.80
N MET A 58 9.90 -9.30 5.44
CA MET A 58 8.96 -10.34 5.03
C MET A 58 8.41 -10.04 3.64
N ALA A 59 7.98 -8.80 3.39
CA ALA A 59 7.44 -8.39 2.09
C ALA A 59 8.46 -8.56 0.95
N ILE A 60 9.73 -8.24 1.19
CA ILE A 60 10.81 -8.42 0.21
C ILE A 60 11.10 -9.91 0.00
N LYS A 61 11.21 -10.69 1.09
CA LYS A 61 11.52 -12.11 1.05
C LYS A 61 10.43 -12.96 0.41
N GLU A 62 9.16 -12.61 0.59
CA GLU A 62 8.04 -13.27 -0.10
C GLU A 62 8.16 -13.18 -1.62
N VAL A 63 8.65 -12.05 -2.13
CA VAL A 63 8.83 -11.82 -3.56
C VAL A 63 10.07 -12.49 -4.10
N LEU A 64 11.22 -12.23 -3.45
CA LEU A 64 12.53 -12.67 -3.95
C LEU A 64 12.86 -14.12 -3.54
N GLY A 65 12.19 -14.66 -2.55
CA GLY A 65 12.44 -15.97 -1.93
C GLY A 65 13.22 -15.85 -0.63
N GLU A 66 12.70 -16.45 0.45
CA GLU A 66 13.24 -16.31 1.81
C GLU A 66 14.70 -16.75 1.92
N GLN A 67 15.02 -17.94 1.37
CA GLN A 67 16.39 -18.53 1.42
C GLN A 67 17.35 -17.89 0.42
N ARG A 68 16.85 -17.10 -0.52
CA ARG A 68 17.62 -16.45 -1.58
C ARG A 68 17.92 -14.98 -1.30
N THR A 69 17.36 -14.43 -0.21
CA THR A 69 17.42 -13.00 0.08
C THR A 69 18.18 -12.72 1.35
N HIS A 70 19.28 -12.00 1.22
CA HIS A 70 20.04 -11.44 2.33
C HIS A 70 19.68 -9.98 2.54
N ILE A 71 19.25 -9.60 3.75
CA ILE A 71 18.88 -8.21 4.07
C ILE A 71 19.91 -7.61 4.99
N ILE A 72 20.46 -6.47 4.58
CA ILE A 72 21.40 -5.64 5.35
C ILE A 72 20.67 -4.41 5.87
N TRP A 73 20.69 -4.21 7.19
CA TRP A 73 20.04 -3.11 7.87
C TRP A 73 21.03 -2.00 8.17
N LYS A 74 20.79 -0.79 7.68
CA LYS A 74 21.60 0.41 7.93
C LYS A 74 20.75 1.57 8.44
N PRO A 75 20.26 1.50 9.69
CA PRO A 75 19.32 2.51 10.23
C PRO A 75 19.96 3.91 10.38
N ASP A 76 21.27 3.96 10.60
CA ASP A 76 22.01 5.22 10.83
C ASP A 76 22.50 5.87 9.53
N VAL A 77 22.29 5.23 8.37
CA VAL A 77 22.71 5.74 7.07
C VAL A 77 21.50 6.28 6.31
N PHE A 78 21.48 7.58 6.10
CA PHE A 78 20.43 8.26 5.33
C PHE A 78 20.97 8.61 3.94
N LEU A 79 20.27 8.16 2.91
CA LEU A 79 20.59 8.55 1.54
C LEU A 79 20.04 9.96 1.26
N PRO A 80 20.73 10.78 0.43
CA PRO A 80 20.39 12.21 0.28
C PRO A 80 19.00 12.50 -0.26
N PHE A 81 18.48 11.63 -1.13
CA PHE A 81 17.23 11.87 -1.85
C PHE A 81 15.99 11.67 -0.98
N HIS A 82 15.93 10.59 -0.19
CA HIS A 82 14.77 10.29 0.65
C HIS A 82 15.13 9.33 1.80
N PRO A 83 14.53 9.48 3.02
CA PRO A 83 14.86 8.63 4.17
C PRO A 83 14.48 7.15 4.02
N ASN A 84 13.59 6.81 3.08
CA ASN A 84 13.17 5.43 2.81
C ASN A 84 13.92 4.86 1.62
N GLY A 85 15.25 4.85 1.69
CA GLY A 85 16.11 4.30 0.64
C GLY A 85 16.30 2.80 0.77
N MET A 86 16.42 2.11 -0.36
CA MET A 86 16.77 0.70 -0.47
C MET A 86 17.64 0.47 -1.69
N LYS A 87 18.57 -0.48 -1.58
CA LYS A 87 19.48 -0.88 -2.65
C LYS A 87 19.34 -2.37 -2.88
N PHE A 88 19.05 -2.76 -4.10
CA PHE A 88 18.98 -4.14 -4.53
C PHE A 88 20.25 -4.50 -5.33
N GLU A 89 20.75 -5.71 -5.14
CA GLU A 89 21.91 -6.23 -5.82
C GLU A 89 21.73 -7.74 -6.05
N VAL A 90 22.26 -8.25 -7.17
CA VAL A 90 22.32 -9.68 -7.45
C VAL A 90 23.63 -10.23 -6.88
N GLU A 91 23.56 -11.32 -6.15
CA GLU A 91 24.72 -12.10 -5.72
C GLU A 91 24.88 -13.32 -6.65
N HIS A 92 26.01 -13.40 -7.31
CA HIS A 92 26.38 -14.52 -8.18
C HIS A 92 26.93 -15.70 -7.39
N SER A 93 27.07 -16.86 -8.04
CA SER A 93 27.55 -18.10 -7.42
C SER A 93 28.99 -18.03 -6.90
N ASP A 94 29.78 -17.07 -7.38
CA ASP A 94 31.14 -16.75 -6.95
C ASP A 94 31.21 -15.74 -5.79
N GLY A 95 30.04 -15.28 -5.29
CA GLY A 95 29.92 -14.28 -4.23
C GLY A 95 30.13 -12.84 -4.69
N ILE A 96 30.27 -12.61 -6.00
CA ILE A 96 30.33 -11.24 -6.55
C ILE A 96 28.93 -10.65 -6.56
N VAL A 97 28.83 -9.41 -6.08
CA VAL A 97 27.58 -8.63 -6.06
C VAL A 97 27.62 -7.64 -7.22
N SER A 98 26.58 -7.65 -8.03
CA SER A 98 26.48 -6.81 -9.23
C SER A 98 25.10 -6.18 -9.41
N ASP A 99 24.95 -5.39 -10.47
CA ASP A 99 23.69 -4.77 -10.91
C ASP A 99 22.97 -3.99 -9.81
N PRO A 100 23.65 -3.03 -9.14
CA PRO A 100 23.08 -2.25 -8.07
C PRO A 100 21.93 -1.37 -8.59
N TRP A 101 20.78 -1.45 -7.92
CA TRP A 101 19.65 -0.57 -8.15
C TRP A 101 19.23 0.11 -6.85
N THR A 102 19.40 1.43 -6.82
CA THR A 102 18.97 2.24 -5.66
C THR A 102 17.64 2.90 -5.95
N VAL A 103 16.67 2.67 -5.07
CA VAL A 103 15.30 3.15 -5.22
C VAL A 103 14.74 3.59 -3.87
N TYR A 104 13.79 4.51 -3.89
CA TYR A 104 13.22 5.12 -2.71
C TYR A 104 11.71 4.92 -2.67
N SER A 105 11.19 4.55 -1.50
CA SER A 105 9.74 4.50 -1.27
C SER A 105 9.23 5.87 -0.83
N VAL A 106 8.57 6.58 -1.74
CA VAL A 106 8.15 7.99 -1.54
C VAL A 106 6.72 8.14 -1.04
N GLY A 107 6.13 7.06 -0.53
CA GLY A 107 4.79 7.03 0.06
C GLY A 107 3.71 6.50 -0.88
N GLY A 108 2.63 5.96 -0.30
CA GLY A 108 1.54 5.35 -1.06
C GLY A 108 1.95 4.15 -1.93
N GLY A 109 3.07 3.48 -1.61
CA GLY A 109 3.62 2.41 -2.45
C GLY A 109 4.33 2.90 -3.72
N ALA A 110 4.49 4.21 -3.90
CA ALA A 110 5.22 4.77 -5.03
C ALA A 110 6.73 4.64 -4.83
N LEU A 111 7.42 4.43 -5.94
CA LEU A 111 8.89 4.36 -6.00
C LEU A 111 9.44 5.56 -6.77
N ALA A 112 10.66 5.99 -6.44
CA ALA A 112 11.41 7.00 -7.16
C ALA A 112 12.88 6.62 -7.22
N GLU A 113 13.55 6.96 -8.30
CA GLU A 113 15.01 6.86 -8.46
C GLU A 113 15.64 8.25 -8.32
N GLU A 114 16.94 8.30 -7.98
CA GLU A 114 17.63 9.58 -7.71
C GLU A 114 17.71 10.50 -8.94
N HIS A 115 17.61 9.92 -10.14
CA HIS A 115 17.66 10.63 -11.41
C HIS A 115 16.29 10.82 -12.07
N ASP A 116 15.22 10.40 -11.41
CA ASP A 116 13.88 10.73 -11.86
C ASP A 116 13.69 12.25 -11.68
N GLU A 117 14.01 13.00 -12.73
CA GLU A 117 13.54 14.37 -12.86
C GLU A 117 12.05 14.35 -12.55
N LYS A 118 11.65 15.00 -11.45
CA LYS A 118 10.28 15.10 -10.90
C LYS A 118 9.34 14.17 -11.62
N ILE A 119 9.01 13.01 -11.07
CA ILE A 119 8.02 12.10 -11.64
C ILE A 119 6.96 12.99 -12.26
N ALA A 120 6.94 13.07 -13.60
CA ALA A 120 5.98 13.88 -14.30
C ALA A 120 4.64 13.31 -13.88
N SER A 121 4.01 13.96 -12.90
CA SER A 121 2.72 13.54 -12.41
C SER A 121 1.80 13.70 -13.59
N HIS A 122 1.42 12.59 -14.20
CA HIS A 122 0.48 12.63 -15.30
C HIS A 122 -0.83 13.15 -14.72
N GLU A 123 -1.01 14.47 -14.84
CA GLU A 123 -2.24 15.11 -14.42
C GLU A 123 -3.33 14.71 -15.41
N VAL A 124 -4.29 13.96 -14.91
CA VAL A 124 -5.42 13.44 -15.69
C VAL A 124 -6.58 14.42 -15.66
N TYR A 125 -6.72 15.16 -14.55
CA TYR A 125 -7.81 16.10 -14.36
C TYR A 125 -7.32 17.53 -14.62
N GLU A 126 -7.96 18.22 -15.57
CA GLU A 126 -7.66 19.63 -15.89
C GLU A 126 -8.10 20.58 -14.78
N LEU A 127 -9.27 20.30 -14.16
CA LEU A 127 -9.80 21.10 -13.07
C LEU A 127 -9.30 20.56 -11.72
N ASP A 128 -8.78 21.45 -10.86
CA ASP A 128 -8.22 21.11 -9.56
C ASP A 128 -9.02 21.70 -8.37
N HIS A 129 -9.99 22.55 -8.66
CA HIS A 129 -10.88 23.12 -7.66
C HIS A 129 -12.29 22.54 -7.76
N LEU A 130 -12.86 22.19 -6.61
CA LEU A 130 -14.20 21.59 -6.53
C LEU A 130 -15.29 22.49 -7.15
N GLY A 131 -15.17 23.81 -6.97
CA GLY A 131 -16.09 24.79 -7.56
C GLY A 131 -16.15 24.70 -9.09
N ASP A 132 -15.00 24.58 -9.74
CA ASP A 132 -14.91 24.48 -11.21
C ASP A 132 -15.49 23.16 -11.71
N ILE A 133 -15.29 22.06 -10.95
CA ILE A 133 -15.88 20.75 -11.25
C ILE A 133 -17.41 20.81 -11.10
N MET A 134 -17.92 21.45 -10.03
CA MET A 134 -19.35 21.68 -9.83
C MET A 134 -19.97 22.45 -10.99
N ASP A 135 -19.33 23.54 -11.42
CA ASP A 135 -19.77 24.36 -12.55
C ASP A 135 -19.75 23.58 -13.87
N TRP A 136 -18.70 22.75 -14.07
CA TRP A 136 -18.62 21.86 -15.24
C TRP A 136 -19.79 20.88 -15.31
N CYS A 137 -20.13 20.27 -14.17
CA CYS A 137 -21.25 19.34 -14.05
C CYS A 137 -22.59 20.05 -14.25
N ALA A 138 -22.79 21.19 -13.57
CA ALA A 138 -24.04 21.95 -13.64
C ALA A 138 -24.33 22.44 -15.08
N LYS A 139 -23.33 22.96 -15.79
CA LYS A 139 -23.48 23.41 -17.19
C LYS A 139 -23.87 22.30 -18.16
N ARG A 140 -23.59 21.04 -17.82
CA ARG A 140 -23.87 19.86 -18.66
C ARG A 140 -25.07 19.04 -18.17
N GLY A 141 -25.59 19.35 -16.97
CA GLY A 141 -26.67 18.59 -16.35
C GLY A 141 -26.26 17.16 -16.01
N VAL A 142 -25.01 16.96 -15.57
CA VAL A 142 -24.41 15.65 -15.27
C VAL A 142 -23.83 15.61 -13.85
N ASP A 143 -23.49 14.42 -13.38
CA ASP A 143 -22.93 14.19 -12.06
C ASP A 143 -21.38 14.09 -12.07
N TYR A 144 -20.77 14.03 -10.89
CA TYR A 144 -19.32 13.96 -10.73
C TYR A 144 -18.67 12.75 -11.42
N TRP A 145 -19.33 11.61 -11.41
CA TRP A 145 -18.78 10.42 -12.09
C TRP A 145 -18.67 10.58 -13.61
N ASN A 146 -19.52 11.40 -14.23
CA ASN A 146 -19.41 11.73 -15.65
C ASN A 146 -18.15 12.58 -15.92
N TYR A 147 -17.79 13.48 -14.98
CA TYR A 147 -16.53 14.21 -15.06
C TYR A 147 -15.33 13.29 -14.91
N VAL A 148 -15.39 12.36 -13.97
CA VAL A 148 -14.34 11.33 -13.79
C VAL A 148 -14.17 10.51 -15.07
N GLU A 149 -15.26 10.00 -15.65
CA GLU A 149 -15.22 9.22 -16.88
C GLU A 149 -14.68 10.02 -18.07
N ALA A 150 -15.04 11.30 -18.16
CA ALA A 150 -14.53 12.18 -19.21
C ALA A 150 -13.01 12.39 -19.14
N CYS A 151 -12.43 12.39 -17.92
CA CYS A 151 -11.00 12.57 -17.71
C CYS A 151 -10.19 11.28 -17.76
N GLU A 152 -10.70 10.20 -17.16
CA GLU A 152 -9.99 8.92 -16.98
C GLU A 152 -10.29 7.89 -18.07
N GLY A 153 -11.36 8.10 -18.84
CA GLY A 153 -11.93 7.12 -19.75
C GLY A 153 -12.79 6.04 -19.05
N PRO A 154 -13.55 5.25 -19.84
CA PRO A 154 -14.50 4.27 -19.31
C PRO A 154 -13.83 3.13 -18.52
N GLU A 155 -12.56 2.86 -18.76
CA GLU A 155 -11.81 1.79 -18.09
C GLU A 155 -11.62 2.04 -16.58
N ILE A 156 -11.84 3.27 -16.11
CA ILE A 156 -11.74 3.60 -14.68
C ILE A 156 -12.75 2.78 -13.85
N TRP A 157 -13.93 2.51 -14.41
CA TRP A 157 -14.97 1.74 -13.72
C TRP A 157 -14.58 0.30 -13.47
N THR A 158 -13.86 -0.33 -14.40
CA THR A 158 -13.32 -1.68 -14.20
C THR A 158 -12.33 -1.69 -13.04
N TYR A 159 -11.44 -0.70 -12.99
CA TYR A 159 -10.48 -0.56 -11.89
C TYR A 159 -11.17 -0.29 -10.54
N LEU A 160 -12.15 0.62 -10.51
CA LEU A 160 -12.87 0.92 -9.27
C LEU A 160 -13.73 -0.27 -8.79
N ALA A 161 -14.25 -1.09 -9.72
CA ALA A 161 -14.91 -2.33 -9.36
C ALA A 161 -13.94 -3.32 -8.69
N GLU A 162 -12.72 -3.47 -9.22
CA GLU A 162 -11.68 -4.28 -8.59
C GLU A 162 -11.30 -3.75 -7.19
N VAL A 163 -11.12 -2.44 -7.06
CA VAL A 163 -10.88 -1.78 -5.77
C VAL A 163 -11.98 -2.11 -4.77
N TRP A 164 -13.25 -2.03 -5.20
CA TRP A 164 -14.40 -2.34 -4.36
C TRP A 164 -14.44 -3.81 -3.93
N GLU A 165 -14.12 -4.76 -4.81
CA GLU A 165 -14.05 -6.17 -4.46
C GLU A 165 -12.95 -6.44 -3.42
N VAL A 166 -11.78 -5.81 -3.57
CA VAL A 166 -10.70 -5.93 -2.56
C VAL A 166 -11.12 -5.34 -1.22
N MET A 167 -11.84 -4.20 -1.20
CA MET A 167 -12.36 -3.61 0.03
C MET A 167 -13.33 -4.56 0.74
N LYS A 168 -14.30 -5.12 0.01
CA LYS A 168 -15.26 -6.09 0.57
C LYS A 168 -14.57 -7.32 1.13
N SER A 169 -13.67 -7.91 0.34
CA SER A 169 -12.91 -9.09 0.75
C SER A 169 -12.05 -8.85 1.99
N ALA A 170 -11.49 -7.64 2.15
CA ALA A 170 -10.74 -7.29 3.35
C ALA A 170 -11.64 -7.25 4.60
N VAL A 171 -12.86 -6.70 4.48
CA VAL A 171 -13.84 -6.72 5.56
C VAL A 171 -14.23 -8.16 5.92
N GLU A 172 -14.58 -8.97 4.93
CA GLU A 172 -14.99 -10.37 5.12
C GLU A 172 -13.91 -11.17 5.83
N ARG A 173 -12.68 -11.14 5.32
CA ARG A 173 -11.54 -11.83 5.97
C ARG A 173 -11.30 -11.36 7.39
N GLY A 174 -11.33 -10.05 7.64
CA GLY A 174 -11.12 -9.51 8.98
C GLY A 174 -12.21 -9.86 9.97
N LEU A 175 -13.44 -10.12 9.50
CA LEU A 175 -14.55 -10.60 10.34
C LEU A 175 -14.50 -12.11 10.60
N GLU A 176 -13.82 -12.87 9.78
CA GLU A 176 -13.68 -14.34 9.90
C GLU A 176 -12.43 -14.75 10.67
N HIS A 177 -11.35 -13.97 10.58
CA HIS A 177 -10.07 -14.29 11.20
C HIS A 177 -10.04 -13.95 12.68
N GLU A 178 -9.80 -14.97 13.49
CA GLU A 178 -9.52 -14.87 14.92
C GLU A 178 -8.01 -15.04 15.19
N GLY A 179 -7.59 -14.86 16.43
CA GLY A 179 -6.23 -15.10 16.89
C GLY A 179 -5.48 -13.81 17.24
N VAL A 180 -4.16 -13.84 17.01
CA VAL A 180 -3.23 -12.78 17.41
C VAL A 180 -2.61 -12.15 16.18
N LEU A 181 -2.55 -10.81 16.16
CA LEU A 181 -1.86 -10.05 15.12
C LEU A 181 -0.35 -10.28 15.21
N PRO A 182 0.36 -10.29 14.07
CA PRO A 182 1.81 -10.35 14.07
C PRO A 182 2.43 -9.13 14.75
N GLY A 183 3.64 -9.28 15.28
CA GLY A 183 4.40 -8.23 15.96
C GLY A 183 4.55 -8.49 17.45
N GLU A 184 5.41 -7.69 18.09
CA GLU A 184 5.84 -7.89 19.49
C GLU A 184 4.71 -7.66 20.52
N LEU A 185 3.67 -6.91 20.16
CA LEU A 185 2.58 -6.56 21.07
C LEU A 185 1.55 -7.68 21.28
N HIS A 186 1.59 -8.74 20.47
CA HIS A 186 0.66 -9.88 20.56
C HIS A 186 -0.81 -9.49 20.70
N LEU A 187 -1.26 -8.48 19.94
CA LEU A 187 -2.63 -7.97 20.01
C LEU A 187 -3.62 -8.99 19.49
N GLN A 188 -4.68 -9.27 20.26
CA GLN A 188 -5.76 -10.15 19.83
C GLN A 188 -6.65 -9.45 18.81
N ARG A 189 -7.05 -10.18 17.77
CA ARG A 189 -8.10 -9.75 16.84
C ARG A 189 -9.43 -9.62 17.58
N LYS A 190 -10.15 -8.55 17.32
CA LYS A 190 -11.39 -8.18 18.03
C LYS A 190 -12.59 -8.03 17.10
N ALA A 191 -12.35 -7.83 15.80
CA ALA A 191 -13.39 -7.57 14.81
C ALA A 191 -14.53 -8.60 14.82
N PRO A 192 -14.27 -9.93 14.78
CA PRO A 192 -15.32 -10.94 14.83
C PRO A 192 -16.21 -10.81 16.06
N ARG A 193 -15.59 -10.59 17.21
CA ARG A 193 -16.30 -10.47 18.50
C ARG A 193 -17.16 -9.23 18.59
N TYR A 194 -16.69 -8.09 18.06
CA TYR A 194 -17.47 -6.86 17.99
C TYR A 194 -18.63 -6.97 17.01
N TYR A 195 -18.43 -7.63 15.87
CA TYR A 195 -19.47 -7.88 14.88
C TYR A 195 -20.64 -8.72 15.46
N ILE A 196 -20.32 -9.80 16.15
CA ILE A 196 -21.33 -10.66 16.81
C ILE A 196 -22.11 -9.85 17.85
N LYS A 197 -21.43 -9.05 18.67
CA LYS A 197 -22.08 -8.19 19.66
C LYS A 197 -22.98 -7.14 18.99
N ALA A 198 -22.51 -6.51 17.92
CA ALA A 198 -23.27 -5.50 17.19
C ALA A 198 -24.59 -6.06 16.64
N LYS A 199 -24.59 -7.30 16.13
CA LYS A 199 -25.82 -7.96 15.67
C LYS A 199 -26.87 -8.17 16.76
N GLY A 200 -26.46 -8.23 18.01
CA GLY A 200 -27.35 -8.37 19.17
C GLY A 200 -27.87 -7.04 19.70
N TYR A 201 -27.44 -5.89 19.18
CA TYR A 201 -27.90 -4.58 19.65
C TYR A 201 -29.24 -4.18 19.03
N GLY A 202 -29.98 -3.31 19.72
CA GLY A 202 -31.14 -2.64 19.13
C GLY A 202 -30.75 -1.73 17.95
N ALA A 203 -31.70 -1.44 17.06
CA ALA A 203 -31.48 -0.79 15.77
C ALA A 203 -30.59 0.47 15.82
N ASN A 204 -30.75 1.32 16.85
CA ASN A 204 -29.96 2.56 16.98
C ASN A 204 -28.47 2.35 17.28
N LEU A 205 -28.10 1.26 17.96
CA LEU A 205 -26.72 0.94 18.28
C LEU A 205 -26.12 -0.06 17.30
N GLN A 206 -26.96 -0.85 16.63
CA GLN A 206 -26.53 -1.89 15.71
C GLN A 206 -25.70 -1.32 14.54
N SER A 207 -26.22 -0.28 13.88
CA SER A 207 -25.53 0.33 12.73
C SER A 207 -24.15 0.86 13.11
N ARG A 208 -24.04 1.55 14.25
CA ARG A 208 -22.76 2.05 14.77
C ARG A 208 -21.82 0.92 15.13
N GLY A 209 -22.31 -0.13 15.76
CA GLY A 209 -21.55 -1.31 16.10
C GLY A 209 -21.02 -2.06 14.88
N LEU A 210 -21.81 -2.15 13.82
CA LEU A 210 -21.41 -2.75 12.55
C LEU A 210 -20.31 -1.93 11.86
N VAL A 211 -20.48 -0.61 11.72
CA VAL A 211 -19.45 0.27 11.15
C VAL A 211 -18.13 0.14 11.92
N PHE A 212 -18.18 0.14 13.25
CA PHE A 212 -16.99 -0.06 14.08
C PHE A 212 -16.32 -1.43 13.84
N SER A 213 -17.13 -2.48 13.71
CA SER A 213 -16.64 -3.83 13.45
C SER A 213 -15.95 -3.95 12.08
N TYR A 214 -16.52 -3.31 11.05
CA TYR A 214 -15.93 -3.27 9.71
C TYR A 214 -14.61 -2.48 9.70
N ALA A 215 -14.59 -1.31 10.35
CA ALA A 215 -13.37 -0.52 10.50
C ALA A 215 -12.25 -1.32 11.17
N LEU A 216 -12.60 -2.03 12.24
CA LEU A 216 -11.66 -2.87 12.97
C LEU A 216 -11.19 -4.06 12.14
N ALA A 217 -12.08 -4.70 11.38
CA ALA A 217 -11.74 -5.80 10.48
C ALA A 217 -10.67 -5.41 9.46
N VAL A 218 -10.87 -4.29 8.76
CA VAL A 218 -9.89 -3.78 7.79
C VAL A 218 -8.58 -3.36 8.46
N SER A 219 -8.65 -2.74 9.65
CA SER A 219 -7.46 -2.36 10.41
C SER A 219 -6.63 -3.57 10.84
N GLU A 220 -7.30 -4.66 11.26
CA GLU A 220 -6.65 -5.91 11.65
C GLU A 220 -6.09 -6.67 10.45
N GLU A 221 -6.78 -6.64 9.30
CA GLU A 221 -6.24 -7.16 8.03
C GLU A 221 -5.00 -6.39 7.58
N ASN A 222 -5.06 -5.05 7.64
CA ASN A 222 -3.89 -4.23 7.36
C ASN A 222 -2.71 -4.57 8.28
N ALA A 223 -2.93 -4.63 9.59
CA ALA A 223 -1.89 -4.97 10.56
C ALA A 223 -1.36 -6.40 10.39
N GLY A 224 -2.20 -7.32 9.93
CA GLY A 224 -1.86 -8.71 9.65
C GLY A 224 -1.12 -8.95 8.32
N GLY A 225 -0.87 -7.91 7.53
CA GLY A 225 -0.24 -8.04 6.21
C GLY A 225 -1.21 -8.51 5.11
N GLY A 226 -2.52 -8.48 5.36
CA GLY A 226 -3.54 -8.83 4.37
C GLY A 226 -3.62 -7.84 3.21
N GLN A 227 -4.25 -8.26 2.12
CA GLN A 227 -4.50 -7.40 0.98
C GLN A 227 -5.60 -6.38 1.31
N ILE A 228 -5.32 -5.12 1.11
CA ILE A 228 -6.22 -4.00 1.41
C ILE A 228 -6.14 -2.95 0.31
N VAL A 229 -7.03 -1.97 0.37
CA VAL A 229 -6.93 -0.75 -0.42
C VAL A 229 -6.39 0.37 0.47
N THR A 230 -5.37 1.08 -0.01
CA THR A 230 -4.88 2.30 0.63
C THR A 230 -5.27 3.51 -0.20
N ALA A 231 -5.56 4.63 0.46
CA ALA A 231 -5.66 5.92 -0.21
C ALA A 231 -4.58 6.86 0.30
N ARG A 232 -3.96 7.59 -0.60
CA ARG A 232 -2.96 8.59 -0.25
C ARG A 232 -3.65 9.83 0.35
N CYS A 233 -3.79 9.87 1.67
CA CYS A 233 -4.01 11.13 2.36
C CYS A 233 -2.69 11.90 2.41
N GLY A 234 -2.72 13.20 2.09
CA GLY A 234 -1.55 14.05 2.18
C GLY A 234 -0.83 13.86 3.52
N SER A 235 0.48 13.69 3.48
CA SER A 235 1.39 13.46 4.63
C SER A 235 0.99 12.32 5.58
N GLY A 236 1.15 11.08 5.12
CA GLY A 236 1.50 9.96 6.00
C GLY A 236 0.38 9.19 6.68
N CYS A 237 -0.87 9.35 6.31
CA CYS A 237 -1.96 8.56 6.88
C CYS A 237 -2.53 7.57 5.86
N SER A 238 -2.24 6.28 6.05
CA SER A 238 -2.98 5.21 5.39
C SER A 238 -4.28 5.00 6.18
N ILE A 239 -5.36 5.65 5.77
CA ILE A 239 -6.67 5.35 6.35
C ILE A 239 -7.31 4.29 5.45
N PRO A 240 -7.59 3.08 5.95
CA PRO A 240 -8.47 2.17 5.23
C PRO A 240 -9.85 2.81 5.14
N TYR A 241 -10.33 3.07 3.93
CA TYR A 241 -11.70 3.54 3.72
C TYR A 241 -12.66 2.34 3.81
N ILE A 242 -13.69 2.53 4.60
CA ILE A 242 -14.82 1.60 4.74
C ILE A 242 -16.04 2.23 4.08
#